data_a448952a7b4798174453557bd7566d58
#
_entry.id   a448952a7b4798174453557bd7566d58
#
_cell.length_a   1.000
_cell.length_b   1.000
_cell.length_c   1.000
_cell.angle_alpha   90.00
_cell.angle_beta   90.00
_cell.angle_gamma   90.00
#
_symmetry.space_group_name_H-M   'P 1'
#
loop_
_entity.id
_entity.type
_entity.pdbx_description
1 polymer ?
#
loop_
_entity_poly.entity_id
_entity_poly.type
_entity_poly.pdbx_seq_one_letter_code
_entity_poly.pdbx_strand_id
1 'polypeptide(L)'
;MKICINNACKAELEDYVERCPNCGRLQKQLNFEKFVDEQKPSIETIHERNGFITFWLWVIIVGNVLMAIISFFPKTMWGKNYPDDFVIPSIVSGLFCIINVIGAFMLLNWKKMGFYLIALSAVIGGIFSFITVKSLPVGLVGLALLWSILKIKRNGISCWDVMD
;
A
#
# COMPACT_ATOMS: atom_id res chain seq x y z
N MET A 1 -28.16 -21.41 33.52
CA MET A 1 -28.92 -22.56 32.94
C MET A 1 -29.37 -22.20 31.56
N LYS A 2 -29.10 -23.04 30.55
CA LYS A 2 -29.53 -22.88 29.16
C LYS A 2 -30.49 -23.98 28.76
N ILE A 3 -31.34 -23.69 27.78
CA ILE A 3 -32.30 -24.67 27.24
C ILE A 3 -31.65 -25.36 26.04
N CYS A 4 -31.93 -26.66 25.87
CA CYS A 4 -31.39 -27.42 24.75
C CYS A 4 -31.78 -26.80 23.40
N ILE A 5 -30.81 -26.64 22.50
CA ILE A 5 -31.00 -26.05 21.15
C ILE A 5 -32.01 -26.84 20.31
N ASN A 6 -32.24 -28.11 20.64
CA ASN A 6 -33.26 -28.90 19.97
C ASN A 6 -34.63 -28.58 20.57
N ASN A 7 -35.45 -27.82 19.85
CA ASN A 7 -36.77 -27.38 20.25
C ASN A 7 -37.74 -28.53 20.67
N ALA A 8 -37.50 -29.76 20.19
CA ALA A 8 -38.25 -30.92 20.56
C ALA A 8 -37.83 -31.53 21.89
N CYS A 9 -36.61 -31.22 22.37
CA CYS A 9 -36.07 -31.81 23.60
C CYS A 9 -36.39 -31.01 24.86
N LYS A 10 -36.35 -29.68 24.79
CA LYS A 10 -36.61 -28.72 25.86
C LYS A 10 -35.94 -29.00 27.22
N ALA A 11 -34.89 -29.80 27.25
CA ALA A 11 -34.18 -30.14 28.48
C ALA A 11 -33.44 -28.90 29.02
N GLU A 12 -33.52 -28.63 30.29
CA GLU A 12 -32.67 -27.66 30.99
C GLU A 12 -31.28 -28.22 31.18
N LEU A 13 -30.28 -27.44 30.84
CA LEU A 13 -28.89 -27.85 30.83
C LEU A 13 -28.05 -26.87 31.66
N GLU A 14 -27.02 -27.36 32.28
CA GLU A 14 -26.03 -26.51 32.91
C GLU A 14 -25.15 -25.84 31.82
N ASP A 15 -24.63 -24.66 32.11
CA ASP A 15 -23.96 -23.81 31.12
C ASP A 15 -22.69 -24.44 30.49
N TYR A 16 -22.05 -25.39 31.18
CA TYR A 16 -20.85 -26.07 30.74
C TYR A 16 -21.09 -27.35 29.90
N VAL A 17 -22.35 -27.83 29.80
CA VAL A 17 -22.66 -29.07 29.08
C VAL A 17 -22.52 -28.85 27.58
N GLU A 18 -21.57 -29.58 26.97
CA GLU A 18 -21.31 -29.51 25.52
C GLU A 18 -22.29 -30.31 24.69
N ARG A 19 -22.82 -31.44 25.22
CA ARG A 19 -23.82 -32.27 24.56
C ARG A 19 -25.01 -32.49 25.45
N CYS A 20 -26.20 -32.33 24.93
CA CYS A 20 -27.42 -32.63 25.66
C CYS A 20 -27.48 -34.11 26.02
N PRO A 21 -27.58 -34.46 27.32
CA PRO A 21 -27.65 -35.87 27.73
C PRO A 21 -28.92 -36.56 27.25
N ASN A 22 -29.97 -35.80 26.95
CA ASN A 22 -31.28 -36.34 26.58
C ASN A 22 -31.41 -36.63 25.07
N CYS A 23 -30.84 -35.81 24.19
CA CYS A 23 -30.93 -35.98 22.75
C CYS A 23 -29.58 -36.10 22.02
N GLY A 24 -28.46 -36.08 22.73
CA GLY A 24 -27.10 -36.22 22.19
C GLY A 24 -26.60 -35.03 21.33
N ARG A 25 -27.44 -34.01 21.09
CA ARG A 25 -27.09 -32.88 20.24
C ARG A 25 -26.07 -31.98 20.89
N LEU A 26 -25.04 -31.57 20.13
CA LEU A 26 -24.05 -30.58 20.57
C LEU A 26 -24.77 -29.26 20.87
N GLN A 27 -24.56 -28.74 22.10
CA GLN A 27 -25.17 -27.49 22.58
C GLN A 27 -24.31 -26.28 22.31
N LYS A 28 -23.06 -26.50 21.94
CA LYS A 28 -22.19 -25.44 21.51
C LYS A 28 -22.60 -25.08 20.08
N GLN A 29 -23.47 -24.06 19.95
CA GLN A 29 -23.32 -23.23 18.77
C GLN A 29 -21.89 -22.69 18.87
N LEU A 30 -21.00 -23.25 18.06
CA LEU A 30 -19.77 -22.56 17.72
C LEU A 30 -20.24 -21.20 17.20
N ASN A 31 -20.15 -20.17 18.03
CA ASN A 31 -20.33 -18.80 17.59
C ASN A 31 -19.18 -18.53 16.62
N PHE A 32 -19.35 -18.99 15.39
CA PHE A 32 -18.39 -18.74 14.29
C PHE A 32 -18.20 -17.23 14.16
N GLU A 33 -19.22 -16.43 14.43
CA GLU A 33 -19.11 -14.98 14.47
C GLU A 33 -18.11 -14.51 15.55
N LYS A 34 -18.11 -15.12 16.74
CA LYS A 34 -17.18 -14.74 17.80
C LYS A 34 -15.73 -15.19 17.53
N PHE A 35 -15.56 -16.33 16.85
CA PHE A 35 -14.23 -16.78 16.38
C PHE A 35 -13.71 -15.96 15.23
N VAL A 36 -14.59 -15.48 14.34
CA VAL A 36 -14.22 -14.57 13.23
C VAL A 36 -13.87 -13.19 13.77
N ASP A 37 -14.57 -12.70 14.80
CA ASP A 37 -14.28 -11.42 15.46
C ASP A 37 -13.01 -11.47 16.33
N GLU A 38 -12.70 -12.60 16.98
CA GLU A 38 -11.43 -12.77 17.71
C GLU A 38 -10.23 -12.98 16.80
N GLN A 39 -10.40 -13.49 15.58
CA GLN A 39 -9.35 -13.61 14.57
C GLN A 39 -9.23 -12.41 13.65
N LYS A 40 -10.19 -11.49 13.67
CA LYS A 40 -10.08 -10.22 12.96
C LYS A 40 -9.13 -9.34 13.77
N PRO A 41 -7.88 -9.15 13.30
CA PRO A 41 -6.98 -8.23 13.99
C PRO A 41 -7.72 -6.91 14.12
N SER A 42 -7.79 -6.39 15.35
CA SER A 42 -8.47 -5.12 15.61
C SER A 42 -7.99 -4.10 14.60
N ILE A 43 -8.90 -3.44 13.91
CA ILE A 43 -8.59 -2.46 12.85
C ILE A 43 -7.59 -1.41 13.34
N GLU A 44 -7.55 -1.14 14.64
CA GLU A 44 -6.57 -0.24 15.27
C GLU A 44 -5.11 -0.71 15.17
N THR A 45 -4.84 -2.03 15.19
CA THR A 45 -3.46 -2.56 15.08
C THR A 45 -2.97 -2.64 13.64
N ILE A 46 -3.87 -2.54 12.64
CA ILE A 46 -3.54 -2.63 11.21
C ILE A 46 -3.01 -1.30 10.68
N HIS A 47 -3.30 -0.18 11.35
CA HIS A 47 -2.89 1.17 10.92
C HIS A 47 -1.41 1.51 11.19
N GLU A 48 -0.66 0.64 11.89
CA GLU A 48 0.77 0.85 12.06
C GLU A 48 1.53 0.48 10.77
N ARG A 49 1.79 1.51 9.96
CA ARG A 49 2.67 1.36 8.81
C ARG A 49 4.06 0.95 9.26
N ASN A 50 4.65 -0.02 8.57
CA ASN A 50 6.05 -0.37 8.78
C ASN A 50 6.91 0.89 8.60
N GLY A 51 7.69 1.27 9.62
CA GLY A 51 8.56 2.45 9.58
C GLY A 51 9.49 2.48 8.36
N PHE A 52 9.90 1.30 7.87
CA PHE A 52 10.68 1.17 6.65
C PHE A 52 9.94 1.69 5.41
N ILE A 53 8.63 1.39 5.27
CA ILE A 53 7.81 1.86 4.14
C ILE A 53 7.67 3.38 4.21
N THR A 54 7.40 3.91 5.40
CA THR A 54 7.30 5.36 5.61
C THR A 54 8.62 6.07 5.29
N PHE A 55 9.74 5.54 5.77
CA PHE A 55 11.08 6.05 5.44
C PHE A 55 11.32 6.05 3.92
N TRP A 56 11.01 4.94 3.24
CA TRP A 56 11.21 4.83 1.79
C TRP A 56 10.34 5.82 1.00
N LEU A 57 9.10 6.03 1.40
CA LEU A 57 8.23 7.04 0.78
C LEU A 57 8.80 8.47 0.96
N TRP A 58 9.36 8.79 2.13
CA TRP A 58 10.04 10.05 2.33
C TRP A 58 11.28 10.21 1.45
N VAL A 59 12.07 9.16 1.26
CA VAL A 59 13.20 9.16 0.33
C VAL A 59 12.72 9.47 -1.10
N ILE A 60 11.62 8.86 -1.54
CA ILE A 60 11.01 9.14 -2.84
C ILE A 60 10.58 10.62 -2.94
N ILE A 61 9.90 11.16 -1.92
CA ILE A 61 9.44 12.55 -1.91
C ILE A 61 10.63 13.51 -2.00
N VAL A 62 11.58 13.38 -1.10
CA VAL A 62 12.75 14.28 -1.05
C VAL A 62 13.56 14.20 -2.34
N GLY A 63 13.83 12.98 -2.84
CA GLY A 63 14.56 12.76 -4.08
C GLY A 63 13.86 13.41 -5.29
N ASN A 64 12.54 13.22 -5.42
CA ASN A 64 11.80 13.82 -6.53
C ASN A 64 11.67 15.35 -6.40
N VAL A 65 11.54 15.91 -5.19
CA VAL A 65 11.55 17.37 -4.99
C VAL A 65 12.89 17.97 -5.43
N LEU A 66 14.00 17.38 -5.02
CA LEU A 66 15.33 17.83 -5.43
C LEU A 66 15.50 17.74 -6.95
N MET A 67 15.10 16.61 -7.54
CA MET A 67 15.18 16.43 -9.00
C MET A 67 14.26 17.40 -9.76
N ALA A 68 13.08 17.73 -9.24
CA ALA A 68 12.20 18.73 -9.83
C ALA A 68 12.88 20.11 -9.84
N ILE A 69 13.47 20.53 -8.73
CA ILE A 69 14.19 21.83 -8.64
C ILE A 69 15.32 21.88 -9.67
N ILE A 70 16.16 20.84 -9.76
CA ILE A 70 17.24 20.76 -10.74
C ILE A 70 16.70 20.81 -12.18
N SER A 71 15.59 20.14 -12.45
CA SER A 71 14.98 20.03 -13.77
C SER A 71 14.34 21.34 -14.25
N PHE A 72 13.81 22.15 -13.33
CA PHE A 72 13.25 23.48 -13.69
C PHE A 72 14.33 24.55 -13.89
N PHE A 73 15.51 24.38 -13.29
CA PHE A 73 16.61 25.34 -13.40
C PHE A 73 17.88 24.71 -13.98
N PRO A 74 17.80 24.05 -15.16
CA PRO A 74 18.94 23.28 -15.66
C PRO A 74 20.17 24.16 -15.93
N LYS A 75 20.01 25.35 -16.51
CA LYS A 75 21.11 26.25 -16.82
C LYS A 75 21.80 26.81 -15.56
N THR A 76 21.05 26.98 -14.48
CA THR A 76 21.59 27.45 -13.20
C THR A 76 22.42 26.37 -12.51
N MET A 77 21.95 25.13 -12.56
CA MET A 77 22.58 23.98 -11.89
C MET A 77 23.74 23.38 -12.69
N TRP A 78 23.60 23.28 -14.01
CA TRP A 78 24.58 22.64 -14.88
C TRP A 78 25.48 23.63 -15.64
N GLY A 79 25.27 24.95 -15.43
CA GLY A 79 26.04 26.02 -16.04
C GLY A 79 25.54 26.50 -17.40
N LYS A 80 26.13 27.59 -17.89
CA LYS A 80 25.72 28.26 -19.15
C LYS A 80 25.88 27.40 -20.40
N ASN A 81 26.71 26.36 -20.36
CA ASN A 81 26.97 25.46 -21.48
C ASN A 81 25.92 24.32 -21.61
N TYR A 82 24.84 24.33 -20.78
CA TYR A 82 23.78 23.34 -20.91
C TYR A 82 23.09 23.46 -22.28
N PRO A 83 23.02 22.39 -23.09
CA PRO A 83 22.47 22.45 -24.43
C PRO A 83 20.99 22.86 -24.41
N ASP A 84 20.63 23.79 -25.30
CA ASP A 84 19.25 24.30 -25.36
C ASP A 84 18.22 23.22 -25.71
N ASP A 85 18.62 22.23 -26.52
CA ASP A 85 17.78 21.09 -26.91
C ASP A 85 17.34 20.22 -25.73
N PHE A 86 18.06 20.25 -24.60
CA PHE A 86 17.74 19.49 -23.40
C PHE A 86 16.92 20.28 -22.36
N VAL A 87 16.66 21.57 -22.59
CA VAL A 87 15.89 22.40 -21.63
C VAL A 87 14.45 21.91 -21.55
N ILE A 88 13.78 21.69 -22.69
CA ILE A 88 12.40 21.19 -22.72
C ILE A 88 12.28 19.79 -22.13
N PRO A 89 13.10 18.80 -22.52
CA PRO A 89 13.11 17.49 -21.85
C PRO A 89 13.33 17.55 -20.34
N SER A 90 14.17 18.47 -19.87
CA SER A 90 14.41 18.64 -18.43
C SER A 90 13.15 19.12 -17.71
N ILE A 91 12.47 20.14 -18.24
CA ILE A 91 11.22 20.65 -17.65
C ILE A 91 10.14 19.58 -17.62
N VAL A 92 9.99 18.80 -18.69
CA VAL A 92 9.04 17.68 -18.73
C VAL A 92 9.38 16.62 -17.67
N SER A 93 10.66 16.32 -17.49
CA SER A 93 11.13 15.42 -16.41
C SER A 93 10.77 15.97 -15.02
N GLY A 94 10.90 17.28 -14.81
CA GLY A 94 10.48 17.95 -13.57
C GLY A 94 8.99 17.78 -13.27
N LEU A 95 8.13 17.83 -14.29
CA LEU A 95 6.69 17.59 -14.14
C LEU A 95 6.41 16.15 -13.68
N PHE A 96 7.11 15.15 -14.22
CA PHE A 96 6.99 13.76 -13.76
C PHE A 96 7.43 13.61 -12.30
N CYS A 97 8.48 14.32 -11.87
CA CYS A 97 8.88 14.34 -10.48
C CYS A 97 7.78 14.88 -9.54
N ILE A 98 7.06 15.94 -9.95
CA ILE A 98 5.92 16.46 -9.18
C ILE A 98 4.80 15.42 -9.08
N ILE A 99 4.46 14.74 -10.17
CA ILE A 99 3.45 13.66 -10.17
C ILE A 99 3.86 12.55 -9.19
N ASN A 100 5.14 12.16 -9.16
CA ASN A 100 5.66 11.16 -8.23
C ASN A 100 5.55 11.62 -6.77
N VAL A 101 5.79 12.89 -6.48
CA VAL A 101 5.61 13.46 -5.13
C VAL A 101 4.15 13.37 -4.70
N ILE A 102 3.21 13.76 -5.57
CA ILE A 102 1.77 13.66 -5.29
C ILE A 102 1.37 12.19 -5.05
N GLY A 103 1.83 11.28 -5.90
CA GLY A 103 1.58 9.84 -5.74
C GLY A 103 2.12 9.29 -4.42
N ALA A 104 3.33 9.69 -4.01
CA ALA A 104 3.93 9.28 -2.75
C ALA A 104 3.15 9.83 -1.54
N PHE A 105 2.66 11.08 -1.61
CA PHE A 105 1.76 11.64 -0.59
C PHE A 105 0.43 10.88 -0.50
N MET A 106 -0.15 10.48 -1.64
CA MET A 106 -1.37 9.64 -1.65
C MET A 106 -1.12 8.28 -1.00
N LEU A 107 0.04 7.66 -1.26
CA LEU A 107 0.46 6.41 -0.58
C LEU A 107 0.68 6.62 0.92
N LEU A 108 1.20 7.79 1.34
CA LEU A 108 1.28 8.16 2.76
C LEU A 108 -0.12 8.28 3.39
N ASN A 109 -1.15 8.59 2.64
CA ASN A 109 -2.54 8.64 3.08
C ASN A 109 -3.32 7.35 2.80
N TRP A 110 -2.64 6.21 2.66
CA TRP A 110 -3.22 4.88 2.47
C TRP A 110 -4.04 4.71 1.19
N LYS A 111 -3.84 5.55 0.15
CA LYS A 111 -4.59 5.48 -1.11
C LYS A 111 -3.82 4.73 -2.18
N LYS A 112 -4.37 3.62 -2.69
CA LYS A 112 -3.83 2.84 -3.81
C LYS A 112 -3.60 3.67 -5.08
N MET A 113 -4.43 4.69 -5.29
CA MET A 113 -4.31 5.61 -6.44
C MET A 113 -2.92 6.25 -6.54
N GLY A 114 -2.23 6.47 -5.40
CA GLY A 114 -0.87 6.98 -5.39
C GLY A 114 0.11 6.06 -6.12
N PHE A 115 -0.02 4.74 -5.95
CA PHE A 115 0.80 3.77 -6.67
C PHE A 115 0.56 3.82 -8.19
N TYR A 116 -0.71 3.89 -8.61
CA TYR A 116 -1.05 3.97 -10.05
C TYR A 116 -0.52 5.25 -10.69
N LEU A 117 -0.54 6.38 -9.97
CA LEU A 117 0.04 7.64 -10.45
C LEU A 117 1.57 7.51 -10.65
N ILE A 118 2.28 6.94 -9.68
CA ILE A 118 3.72 6.69 -9.80
C ILE A 118 4.01 5.72 -10.95
N ALA A 119 3.22 4.64 -11.07
CA ALA A 119 3.38 3.67 -12.14
C ALA A 119 3.18 4.29 -13.51
N LEU A 120 2.12 5.08 -13.68
CA LEU A 120 1.83 5.79 -14.93
C LEU A 120 2.97 6.77 -15.29
N SER A 121 3.44 7.57 -14.32
CA SER A 121 4.54 8.50 -14.53
C SER A 121 5.85 7.79 -14.87
N ALA A 122 6.14 6.64 -14.24
CA ALA A 122 7.34 5.85 -14.52
C ALA A 122 7.32 5.24 -15.94
N VAL A 123 6.16 4.78 -16.40
CA VAL A 123 6.01 4.24 -17.76
C VAL A 123 6.14 5.35 -18.80
N ILE A 124 5.35 6.43 -18.67
CA ILE A 124 5.36 7.53 -19.65
C ILE A 124 6.73 8.23 -19.63
N GLY A 125 7.27 8.54 -18.44
CA GLY A 125 8.58 9.16 -18.28
C GLY A 125 9.71 8.26 -18.79
N GLY A 126 9.60 6.94 -18.60
CA GLY A 126 10.54 5.96 -19.15
C GLY A 126 10.55 5.94 -20.68
N ILE A 127 9.37 5.93 -21.31
CA ILE A 127 9.23 6.01 -22.77
C ILE A 127 9.82 7.33 -23.28
N PHE A 128 9.48 8.43 -22.65
CA PHE A 128 9.99 9.75 -23.00
C PHE A 128 11.53 9.82 -22.88
N SER A 129 12.10 9.34 -21.78
CA SER A 129 13.55 9.29 -21.58
C SER A 129 14.26 8.40 -22.61
N PHE A 130 13.65 7.27 -22.97
CA PHE A 130 14.20 6.37 -23.98
C PHE A 130 14.25 7.03 -25.37
N ILE A 131 13.21 7.77 -25.74
CA ILE A 131 13.14 8.47 -27.05
C ILE A 131 14.12 9.64 -27.10
N THR A 132 14.18 10.45 -26.02
CA THR A 132 14.94 11.72 -26.02
C THR A 132 16.43 11.53 -25.71
N VAL A 133 16.75 10.71 -24.70
CA VAL A 133 18.11 10.59 -24.13
C VAL A 133 18.71 9.22 -24.40
N LYS A 134 17.95 8.28 -24.98
CA LYS A 134 18.33 6.87 -25.19
C LYS A 134 18.83 6.19 -23.90
N SER A 135 18.35 6.64 -22.73
CA SER A 135 18.71 6.10 -21.44
C SER A 135 17.78 4.96 -21.04
N LEU A 136 18.30 4.02 -20.23
CA LEU A 136 17.48 2.95 -19.66
C LEU A 136 16.42 3.54 -18.72
N PRO A 137 15.18 3.00 -18.71
CA PRO A 137 14.09 3.48 -17.89
C PRO A 137 14.27 3.10 -16.40
N VAL A 138 15.20 3.75 -15.72
CA VAL A 138 15.54 3.51 -14.29
C VAL A 138 14.29 3.63 -13.38
N GLY A 139 13.31 4.45 -13.79
CA GLY A 139 12.05 4.59 -13.07
C GLY A 139 11.27 3.28 -12.92
N LEU A 140 11.37 2.36 -13.88
CA LEU A 140 10.71 1.05 -13.79
C LEU A 140 11.33 0.16 -12.71
N VAL A 141 12.65 0.26 -12.50
CA VAL A 141 13.33 -0.46 -11.41
C VAL A 141 12.85 0.07 -10.05
N GLY A 142 12.75 1.39 -9.90
CA GLY A 142 12.19 2.03 -8.71
C GLY A 142 10.75 1.61 -8.43
N LEU A 143 9.93 1.48 -9.48
CA LEU A 143 8.55 1.00 -9.39
C LEU A 143 8.47 -0.46 -8.93
N ALA A 144 9.32 -1.34 -9.48
CA ALA A 144 9.39 -2.75 -9.08
C ALA A 144 9.81 -2.90 -7.60
N LEU A 145 10.78 -2.10 -7.15
CA LEU A 145 11.18 -2.04 -5.74
C LEU A 145 10.05 -1.55 -4.85
N LEU A 146 9.37 -0.47 -5.23
CA LEU A 146 8.22 0.05 -4.48
C LEU A 146 7.12 -1.00 -4.37
N TRP A 147 6.77 -1.68 -5.45
CA TRP A 147 5.79 -2.77 -5.44
C TRP A 147 6.20 -3.90 -4.51
N SER A 148 7.46 -4.33 -4.56
CA SER A 148 7.99 -5.39 -3.69
C SER A 148 7.90 -5.00 -2.22
N ILE A 149 8.23 -3.75 -1.89
CA ILE A 149 8.17 -3.21 -0.52
C ILE A 149 6.71 -3.16 -0.01
N LEU A 150 5.76 -2.75 -0.85
CA LEU A 150 4.33 -2.69 -0.49
C LEU A 150 3.72 -4.09 -0.26
N LYS A 151 4.28 -5.13 -0.90
CA LYS A 151 3.87 -6.53 -0.72
C LYS A 151 4.53 -7.24 0.46
N ILE A 152 5.47 -6.63 1.17
CA ILE A 152 6.06 -7.21 2.39
C ILE A 152 4.95 -7.41 3.42
N LYS A 153 4.74 -8.67 3.79
CA LYS A 153 3.75 -9.04 4.82
C LYS A 153 4.32 -8.86 6.22
N ARG A 154 3.57 -8.18 7.07
CA ARG A 154 3.81 -8.15 8.52
C ARG A 154 2.59 -8.74 9.21
N ASN A 155 2.79 -9.76 10.04
CA ASN A 155 1.69 -10.51 10.69
C ASN A 155 0.67 -11.11 9.69
N GLY A 156 1.14 -11.51 8.49
CA GLY A 156 0.31 -12.12 7.46
C GLY A 156 -0.42 -11.14 6.53
N ILE A 157 -0.41 -9.85 6.83
CA ILE A 157 -1.12 -8.81 6.08
C ILE A 157 -0.09 -7.91 5.37
N SER A 158 -0.29 -7.65 4.07
CA SER A 158 0.56 -6.72 3.34
C SER A 158 0.02 -5.29 3.45
N CYS A 159 0.91 -4.30 3.33
CA CYS A 159 0.50 -2.89 3.31
C CYS A 159 -0.48 -2.61 2.16
N TRP A 160 -0.32 -3.33 1.05
CA TRP A 160 -1.20 -3.23 -0.12
C TRP A 160 -2.65 -3.65 0.17
N ASP A 161 -2.85 -4.68 1.02
CA ASP A 161 -4.18 -5.23 1.31
C ASP A 161 -5.02 -4.29 2.20
N VAL A 162 -4.35 -3.37 2.92
CA VAL A 162 -4.96 -2.43 3.88
C VAL A 162 -5.25 -1.06 3.26
N MET A 163 -4.64 -0.74 2.10
CA MET A 163 -4.90 0.52 1.40
C MET A 163 -6.26 0.51 0.71
N ASP A 164 -6.88 1.70 0.61
CA ASP A 164 -8.11 1.98 -0.13
C ASP A 164 -7.83 2.48 -1.56
#